data_137f0e52101b11d8efc67b6bc1fdfe7e
#
_entry.id   137f0e52101b11d8efc67b6bc1fdfe7e
#
_cell.length_a   1.000
_cell.length_b   1.000
_cell.length_c   1.000
_cell.angle_alpha   90.00
_cell.angle_beta   90.00
_cell.angle_gamma   90.00
#
_symmetry.space_group_name_H-M   'P 1'
#
loop_
_entity.id
_entity.type
_entity.pdbx_description
1 polymer ?
#
loop_
_entity_poly.entity_id
_entity_poly.type
_entity_poly.pdbx_seq_one_letter_code
_entity_poly.pdbx_strand_id
1 'polypeptide(L)'
;MRRRAIAAAALALALGARLAAAQSAPPTPPPTAVKPAGKAPKPPLDFAGIWDIDLTASKGVSKNMEKAVLNVRQNGDRIWIQPIEQTRPYLSGDEIVVDGQKYEKALGRGLKGSVEASWGKDKKSLWIQSVTSSDENPRVAFQRTVWELKDGGKVWTRRTWTVQNNENRETLLVFKKRETKKP
;
A
#
# COMPACT_ATOMS: atom_id res chain seq x y z
N MET A 1 -26.64 -36.72 -47.23
CA MET A 1 -27.37 -35.96 -48.29
C MET A 1 -28.44 -35.11 -47.64
N ARG A 2 -28.30 -33.79 -47.65
CA ARG A 2 -29.31 -32.74 -47.83
C ARG A 2 -28.68 -31.38 -47.54
N ARG A 3 -28.33 -30.68 -48.62
CA ARG A 3 -27.97 -29.28 -48.70
C ARG A 3 -29.21 -28.40 -48.53
N ARG A 4 -29.11 -27.27 -47.87
CA ARG A 4 -29.88 -26.01 -48.06
C ARG A 4 -29.00 -24.91 -47.50
N ALA A 5 -28.31 -24.06 -48.20
CA ALA A 5 -28.70 -23.00 -49.18
C ALA A 5 -29.41 -21.83 -48.49
N ILE A 6 -28.63 -20.73 -48.36
CA ILE A 6 -28.87 -19.34 -48.75
C ILE A 6 -29.98 -18.58 -48.03
N ALA A 7 -29.61 -17.48 -47.37
CA ALA A 7 -30.20 -16.16 -47.66
C ALA A 7 -29.30 -15.04 -47.17
N ALA A 8 -28.74 -14.31 -48.13
CA ALA A 8 -28.16 -13.00 -47.94
C ALA A 8 -29.28 -11.98 -47.80
N ALA A 9 -29.19 -11.07 -46.83
CA ALA A 9 -29.96 -9.85 -46.80
C ALA A 9 -29.01 -8.68 -46.53
N ALA A 10 -28.70 -7.98 -47.59
CA ALA A 10 -28.13 -6.64 -47.58
C ALA A 10 -29.21 -5.66 -47.10
N LEU A 11 -28.91 -4.82 -46.14
CA LEU A 11 -29.73 -3.65 -45.90
C LEU A 11 -28.85 -2.41 -45.70
N ALA A 12 -29.27 -1.41 -46.41
CA ALA A 12 -28.65 -0.19 -46.83
C ALA A 12 -28.23 0.79 -45.74
N LEU A 13 -27.23 1.58 -46.14
CA LEU A 13 -26.80 2.87 -45.58
C LEU A 13 -27.95 3.80 -45.16
N ALA A 14 -27.85 4.35 -43.95
CA ALA A 14 -28.40 5.67 -43.65
C ALA A 14 -27.28 6.52 -43.01
N LEU A 15 -26.66 7.37 -43.84
CA LEU A 15 -25.82 8.48 -43.37
C LEU A 15 -26.74 9.48 -42.62
N GLY A 16 -26.66 9.48 -41.31
CA GLY A 16 -27.18 10.54 -40.46
C GLY A 16 -26.01 11.40 -39.95
N ALA A 17 -25.68 12.44 -40.71
CA ALA A 17 -24.80 13.50 -40.25
C ALA A 17 -25.44 14.19 -39.02
N ARG A 18 -25.03 13.86 -37.82
CA ARG A 18 -25.29 14.65 -36.62
C ARG A 18 -24.17 15.68 -36.47
N LEU A 19 -24.51 16.94 -36.73
CA LEU A 19 -23.73 18.09 -36.28
C LEU A 19 -23.58 17.96 -34.74
N ALA A 20 -22.37 17.60 -34.29
CA ALA A 20 -21.99 17.72 -32.89
C ALA A 20 -21.80 19.22 -32.60
N ALA A 21 -22.77 19.85 -31.95
CA ALA A 21 -22.57 21.13 -31.31
C ALA A 21 -21.41 21.00 -30.30
N ALA A 22 -20.33 21.70 -30.59
CA ALA A 22 -19.21 21.83 -29.67
C ALA A 22 -19.73 22.55 -28.41
N GLN A 23 -20.07 21.80 -27.36
CA GLN A 23 -20.27 22.35 -26.04
C GLN A 23 -18.90 22.80 -25.54
N SER A 24 -18.68 24.13 -25.53
CA SER A 24 -17.55 24.74 -24.85
C SER A 24 -17.56 24.30 -23.40
N ALA A 25 -16.52 23.59 -23.00
CA ALA A 25 -16.31 23.21 -21.60
C ALA A 25 -16.33 24.47 -20.70
N PRO A 26 -16.96 24.40 -19.53
CA PRO A 26 -16.97 25.54 -18.60
C PRO A 26 -15.52 25.90 -18.25
N PRO A 27 -15.20 27.18 -18.08
CA PRO A 27 -13.85 27.63 -17.75
C PRO A 27 -13.37 26.96 -16.45
N THR A 28 -12.22 26.32 -16.51
CA THR A 28 -11.55 25.72 -15.36
C THR A 28 -11.36 26.81 -14.30
N PRO A 29 -11.82 26.65 -13.07
CA PRO A 29 -11.59 27.64 -12.04
C PRO A 29 -10.08 27.84 -11.85
N PRO A 30 -9.64 29.09 -11.62
CA PRO A 30 -8.22 29.38 -11.41
C PRO A 30 -7.69 28.51 -10.26
N PRO A 31 -6.44 28.01 -10.34
CA PRO A 31 -5.87 27.20 -9.30
C PRO A 31 -5.90 28.01 -8.00
N THR A 32 -6.65 27.52 -7.02
CA THR A 32 -6.71 28.10 -5.68
C THR A 32 -5.28 28.10 -5.17
N ALA A 33 -4.73 29.27 -4.86
CA ALA A 33 -3.39 29.43 -4.32
C ALA A 33 -3.24 28.53 -3.08
N VAL A 34 -2.50 27.44 -3.24
CA VAL A 34 -2.20 26.51 -2.14
C VAL A 34 -1.37 27.32 -1.15
N LYS A 35 -1.98 27.66 -0.02
CA LYS A 35 -1.28 28.29 1.12
C LYS A 35 -0.03 27.46 1.39
N PRO A 36 1.17 28.05 1.48
CA PRO A 36 2.38 27.29 1.70
C PRO A 36 2.19 26.41 2.93
N ALA A 37 2.35 25.12 2.74
CA ALA A 37 2.14 24.12 3.78
C ALA A 37 3.08 24.46 4.94
N GLY A 38 2.52 24.87 6.06
CA GLY A 38 3.28 25.04 7.31
C GLY A 38 4.04 23.75 7.59
N LYS A 39 5.21 23.85 8.24
CA LYS A 39 6.05 22.69 8.58
C LYS A 39 5.17 21.61 9.21
N ALA A 40 5.13 20.43 8.56
CA ALA A 40 4.30 19.34 9.03
C ALA A 40 4.57 19.04 10.52
N PRO A 41 3.57 18.79 11.34
CA PRO A 41 3.76 18.50 12.75
C PRO A 41 4.71 17.31 12.91
N LYS A 42 5.60 17.38 13.89
CA LYS A 42 6.57 16.31 14.15
C LYS A 42 5.80 15.04 14.54
N PRO A 43 6.02 13.92 13.84
CA PRO A 43 5.34 12.66 14.17
C PRO A 43 5.78 12.16 15.55
N PRO A 44 4.94 11.37 16.25
CA PRO A 44 5.29 10.77 17.54
C PRO A 44 6.52 9.86 17.48
N LEU A 45 6.67 9.10 16.39
CA LEU A 45 7.80 8.22 16.12
C LEU A 45 8.40 8.57 14.76
N ASP A 46 9.73 8.51 14.67
CA ASP A 46 10.47 8.75 13.44
C ASP A 46 11.13 7.48 12.95
N PHE A 47 10.52 6.85 11.94
CA PHE A 47 11.03 5.65 11.28
C PHE A 47 12.03 5.95 10.15
N ALA A 48 12.31 7.23 9.84
CA ALA A 48 13.18 7.58 8.73
C ALA A 48 14.59 7.00 8.90
N GLY A 49 15.15 6.48 7.81
CA GLY A 49 16.50 5.93 7.77
C GLY A 49 16.62 4.66 6.95
N ILE A 50 17.81 4.07 6.98
CA ILE A 50 18.12 2.79 6.36
C ILE A 50 18.09 1.72 7.45
N TRP A 51 17.39 0.62 7.16
CA TRP A 51 17.12 -0.44 8.10
C TRP A 51 17.54 -1.79 7.54
N ASP A 52 18.37 -2.52 8.27
CA ASP A 52 18.78 -3.88 7.95
C ASP A 52 17.95 -4.87 8.77
N ILE A 53 17.42 -5.93 8.14
CA ILE A 53 16.71 -6.97 8.86
C ILE A 53 17.65 -7.76 9.76
N ASP A 54 17.23 -8.00 11.01
CA ASP A 54 17.86 -8.94 11.93
C ASP A 54 17.08 -10.25 11.93
N LEU A 55 17.54 -11.20 11.11
CA LEU A 55 16.87 -12.50 10.98
C LEU A 55 16.97 -13.35 12.25
N THR A 56 17.99 -13.15 13.07
CA THR A 56 18.17 -13.93 14.31
C THR A 56 17.15 -13.53 15.37
N ALA A 57 16.75 -12.24 15.39
CA ALA A 57 15.72 -11.71 16.27
C ALA A 57 14.30 -11.81 15.69
N SER A 58 14.19 -12.06 14.38
CA SER A 58 12.90 -12.17 13.68
C SER A 58 12.28 -13.57 13.84
N LYS A 59 10.94 -13.66 13.80
CA LYS A 59 10.19 -14.92 13.96
C LYS A 59 9.10 -15.03 12.89
N GLY A 60 8.76 -16.27 12.52
CA GLY A 60 7.70 -16.54 11.53
C GLY A 60 8.07 -16.10 10.11
N VAL A 61 9.32 -15.77 9.85
CA VAL A 61 9.81 -15.43 8.51
C VAL A 61 10.03 -16.67 7.66
N SER A 62 9.93 -16.51 6.34
CA SER A 62 10.24 -17.58 5.41
C SER A 62 11.70 -18.01 5.57
N LYS A 63 11.94 -19.33 5.56
CA LYS A 63 13.30 -19.91 5.59
C LYS A 63 14.20 -19.45 4.43
N ASN A 64 13.57 -18.92 3.38
CA ASN A 64 14.28 -18.44 2.19
C ASN A 64 14.53 -16.93 2.22
N MET A 65 14.21 -16.25 3.32
CA MET A 65 14.58 -14.84 3.50
C MET A 65 16.02 -14.78 4.03
N GLU A 66 16.93 -14.29 3.20
CA GLU A 66 18.34 -14.16 3.56
C GLU A 66 18.69 -12.72 3.92
N LYS A 67 18.04 -11.75 3.26
CA LYS A 67 18.34 -10.34 3.42
C LYS A 67 17.14 -9.45 3.11
N ALA A 68 17.03 -8.38 3.86
CA ALA A 68 16.19 -7.25 3.50
C ALA A 68 16.79 -5.95 4.03
N VAL A 69 16.93 -4.96 3.15
CA VAL A 69 17.36 -3.61 3.49
C VAL A 69 16.29 -2.64 3.02
N LEU A 70 15.80 -1.80 3.92
CA LEU A 70 14.74 -0.85 3.66
C LEU A 70 15.25 0.57 3.80
N ASN A 71 14.87 1.43 2.86
CA ASN A 71 14.95 2.88 3.01
C ASN A 71 13.57 3.39 3.40
N VAL A 72 13.46 3.98 4.56
CA VAL A 72 12.23 4.58 5.05
C VAL A 72 12.37 6.09 5.02
N ARG A 73 11.44 6.76 4.37
CA ARG A 73 11.28 8.22 4.40
C ARG A 73 10.01 8.53 5.15
N GLN A 74 10.06 9.60 5.96
CA GLN A 74 8.89 10.05 6.70
C GLN A 74 8.80 11.56 6.66
N ASN A 75 7.59 12.06 6.41
CA ASN A 75 7.28 13.48 6.47
C ASN A 75 5.89 13.65 7.12
N GLY A 76 5.89 14.07 8.39
CA GLY A 76 4.67 14.08 9.20
C GLY A 76 4.04 12.71 9.30
N ASP A 77 2.80 12.59 8.88
CA ASP A 77 2.01 11.36 8.93
C ASP A 77 2.14 10.49 7.67
N ARG A 78 3.06 10.82 6.76
CA ARG A 78 3.33 10.02 5.56
C ARG A 78 4.63 9.27 5.70
N ILE A 79 4.59 7.98 5.47
CA ILE A 79 5.73 7.07 5.56
C ILE A 79 5.85 6.32 4.23
N TRP A 80 7.02 6.38 3.59
CA TRP A 80 7.35 5.63 2.38
C TRP A 80 8.39 4.59 2.70
N ILE A 81 8.12 3.35 2.34
CA ILE A 81 9.06 2.24 2.48
C ILE A 81 9.53 1.85 1.11
N GLN A 82 10.81 1.91 0.88
CA GLN A 82 11.44 1.49 -0.35
C GLN A 82 12.44 0.36 -0.05
N PRO A 83 12.19 -0.87 -0.51
CA PRO A 83 13.19 -1.91 -0.45
C PRO A 83 14.40 -1.52 -1.31
N ILE A 84 15.60 -1.51 -0.73
CA ILE A 84 16.86 -1.31 -1.45
C ILE A 84 17.41 -2.66 -1.89
N GLU A 85 17.34 -3.63 -0.99
CA GLU A 85 17.84 -4.97 -1.21
C GLU A 85 16.95 -5.97 -0.49
N GLN A 86 16.54 -7.03 -1.19
CA GLN A 86 15.81 -8.14 -0.59
C GLN A 86 15.98 -9.39 -1.45
N THR A 87 16.07 -10.54 -0.81
CA THR A 87 16.26 -11.83 -1.48
C THR A 87 15.04 -12.22 -2.32
N ARG A 88 13.85 -11.80 -1.90
CA ARG A 88 12.59 -11.97 -2.64
C ARG A 88 11.71 -10.74 -2.41
N PRO A 89 10.77 -10.42 -3.31
CA PRO A 89 9.82 -9.34 -3.12
C PRO A 89 8.87 -9.66 -1.95
N TYR A 90 9.36 -9.42 -0.74
CA TYR A 90 8.65 -9.70 0.51
C TYR A 90 7.96 -8.46 1.08
N LEU A 91 8.52 -7.31 0.79
CA LEU A 91 8.03 -6.02 1.21
C LEU A 91 7.85 -5.18 -0.05
N SER A 92 6.62 -4.73 -0.29
CA SER A 92 6.33 -3.79 -1.37
C SER A 92 6.80 -2.40 -0.99
N GLY A 93 7.15 -1.60 -2.00
CA GLY A 93 7.35 -0.17 -1.82
C GLY A 93 5.99 0.50 -1.63
N ASP A 94 5.60 0.75 -0.39
CA ASP A 94 4.29 1.32 -0.06
C ASP A 94 4.41 2.71 0.55
N GLU A 95 3.42 3.53 0.25
CA GLU A 95 3.13 4.75 1.01
C GLU A 95 2.05 4.42 2.05
N ILE A 96 2.28 4.83 3.28
CA ILE A 96 1.35 4.71 4.40
C ILE A 96 1.00 6.11 4.88
N VAL A 97 -0.28 6.43 4.92
CA VAL A 97 -0.81 7.67 5.49
C VAL A 97 -1.38 7.36 6.86
N VAL A 98 -0.85 8.02 7.89
CA VAL A 98 -1.16 7.74 9.31
C VAL A 98 -2.13 8.80 9.84
N ASP A 99 -3.35 8.79 9.36
CA ASP A 99 -4.40 9.75 9.71
C ASP A 99 -5.67 9.09 10.27
N GLY A 100 -5.63 7.75 10.43
CA GLY A 100 -6.78 6.96 10.89
C GLY A 100 -7.87 6.78 9.84
N GLN A 101 -7.62 7.15 8.58
CA GLN A 101 -8.57 6.98 7.48
C GLN A 101 -8.33 5.67 6.75
N LYS A 102 -9.42 5.10 6.24
CA LYS A 102 -9.36 3.89 5.41
C LYS A 102 -9.16 4.27 3.95
N TYR A 103 -8.08 3.77 3.36
CA TYR A 103 -7.74 3.94 1.94
C TYR A 103 -8.00 2.64 1.19
N GLU A 104 -8.72 2.72 0.09
CA GLU A 104 -9.03 1.57 -0.76
C GLU A 104 -8.13 1.57 -2.00
N LYS A 105 -7.68 0.38 -2.40
CA LYS A 105 -6.82 0.17 -3.56
C LYS A 105 -7.25 -1.07 -4.34
N ALA A 106 -7.38 -0.94 -5.63
CA ALA A 106 -7.52 -2.09 -6.52
C ALA A 106 -6.18 -2.85 -6.59
N LEU A 107 -6.18 -4.15 -6.29
CA LEU A 107 -4.99 -5.00 -6.31
C LEU A 107 -4.84 -5.80 -7.61
N GLY A 108 -5.77 -5.62 -8.57
CA GLY A 108 -5.86 -6.42 -9.80
C GLY A 108 -6.54 -7.78 -9.60
N ARG A 109 -6.86 -8.46 -10.69
CA ARG A 109 -7.52 -9.80 -10.70
C ARG A 109 -8.79 -9.87 -9.82
N GLY A 110 -9.60 -8.80 -9.80
CA GLY A 110 -10.81 -8.75 -8.98
C GLY A 110 -10.57 -8.63 -7.47
N LEU A 111 -9.33 -8.40 -7.04
CA LEU A 111 -9.01 -8.18 -5.63
C LEU A 111 -9.08 -6.68 -5.28
N LYS A 112 -9.66 -6.41 -4.12
CA LYS A 112 -9.71 -5.09 -3.49
C LYS A 112 -8.96 -5.14 -2.17
N GLY A 113 -8.14 -4.14 -1.93
CA GLY A 113 -7.43 -3.96 -0.67
C GLY A 113 -7.88 -2.69 0.03
N SER A 114 -7.87 -2.70 1.35
CA SER A 114 -7.98 -1.48 2.13
C SER A 114 -6.91 -1.45 3.19
N VAL A 115 -6.41 -0.24 3.48
CA VAL A 115 -5.40 0.01 4.51
C VAL A 115 -5.87 1.18 5.36
N GLU A 116 -5.73 1.02 6.67
CA GLU A 116 -5.96 2.06 7.66
C GLU A 116 -4.74 2.09 8.59
N ALA A 117 -4.19 3.27 8.86
CA ALA A 117 -3.05 3.41 9.75
C ALA A 117 -3.27 4.55 10.75
N SER A 118 -2.93 4.29 12.01
CA SER A 118 -3.08 5.27 13.10
C SER A 118 -1.99 5.12 14.15
N TRP A 119 -1.65 6.23 14.80
CA TRP A 119 -0.78 6.18 15.97
C TRP A 119 -1.50 5.54 17.15
N GLY A 120 -0.80 4.70 17.89
CA GLY A 120 -1.30 4.16 19.16
C GLY A 120 -1.64 5.28 20.14
N LYS A 121 -2.56 5.01 21.06
CA LYS A 121 -3.01 6.00 22.08
C LYS A 121 -1.86 6.53 22.92
N ASP A 122 -0.87 5.69 23.18
CA ASP A 122 0.36 6.02 23.91
C ASP A 122 1.41 6.76 23.07
N LYS A 123 1.16 6.91 21.76
CA LYS A 123 2.09 7.47 20.76
C LYS A 123 3.43 6.74 20.67
N LYS A 124 3.51 5.50 21.16
CA LYS A 124 4.72 4.64 21.12
C LYS A 124 4.64 3.55 20.06
N SER A 125 3.54 3.46 19.35
CA SER A 125 3.33 2.47 18.32
C SER A 125 2.58 3.06 17.13
N LEU A 126 2.79 2.47 15.95
CA LEU A 126 2.00 2.68 14.75
C LEU A 126 1.20 1.41 14.47
N TRP A 127 -0.10 1.54 14.35
CA TRP A 127 -1.02 0.47 14.04
C TRP A 127 -1.45 0.55 12.60
N ILE A 128 -1.36 -0.56 11.89
CA ILE A 128 -1.77 -0.68 10.49
C ILE A 128 -2.71 -1.87 10.39
N GLN A 129 -3.88 -1.64 9.83
CA GLN A 129 -4.85 -2.68 9.53
C GLN A 129 -5.03 -2.75 8.03
N SER A 130 -4.95 -3.94 7.46
CA SER A 130 -5.24 -4.15 6.04
C SER A 130 -6.21 -5.31 5.84
N VAL A 131 -7.09 -5.14 4.86
CA VAL A 131 -8.07 -6.15 4.46
C VAL A 131 -7.92 -6.36 2.96
N THR A 132 -7.88 -7.62 2.55
CA THR A 132 -7.98 -8.00 1.14
C THR A 132 -9.27 -8.78 0.95
N SER A 133 -10.05 -8.42 -0.06
CA SER A 133 -11.30 -9.06 -0.43
C SER A 133 -11.38 -9.26 -1.93
N SER A 134 -12.27 -10.13 -2.40
CA SER A 134 -12.68 -10.22 -3.80
C SER A 134 -14.20 -10.15 -3.89
N ASP A 135 -14.71 -9.89 -5.09
CA ASP A 135 -16.17 -9.87 -5.32
C ASP A 135 -16.77 -11.27 -5.11
N GLU A 136 -15.97 -12.34 -5.35
CA GLU A 136 -16.39 -13.73 -5.17
C GLU A 136 -16.19 -14.24 -3.73
N ASN A 137 -15.22 -13.68 -3.01
CA ASN A 137 -14.90 -14.09 -1.65
C ASN A 137 -14.53 -12.88 -0.76
N PRO A 138 -15.45 -12.42 0.08
CA PRO A 138 -15.23 -11.27 0.96
C PRO A 138 -14.21 -11.52 2.08
N ARG A 139 -13.74 -12.77 2.27
CA ARG A 139 -12.82 -13.14 3.36
C ARG A 139 -11.48 -13.63 2.85
N VAL A 140 -10.79 -12.84 2.04
CA VAL A 140 -9.51 -13.29 1.49
C VAL A 140 -8.39 -13.21 2.53
N ALA A 141 -8.16 -12.06 3.12
CA ALA A 141 -7.17 -11.90 4.17
C ALA A 141 -7.44 -10.67 5.03
N PHE A 142 -7.12 -10.79 6.31
CA PHE A 142 -7.06 -9.68 7.26
C PHE A 142 -5.68 -9.66 7.89
N GLN A 143 -5.07 -8.48 7.96
CA GLN A 143 -3.78 -8.30 8.63
C GLN A 143 -3.85 -7.12 9.59
N ARG A 144 -3.28 -7.32 10.77
CA ARG A 144 -3.01 -6.26 11.73
C ARG A 144 -1.50 -6.22 11.98
N THR A 145 -0.91 -5.05 11.80
CA THR A 145 0.53 -4.87 12.01
C THR A 145 0.75 -3.77 13.04
N VAL A 146 1.69 -3.99 13.95
CA VAL A 146 2.14 -3.00 14.93
C VAL A 146 3.62 -2.75 14.73
N TRP A 147 3.99 -1.48 14.62
CA TRP A 147 5.37 -1.03 14.54
C TRP A 147 5.75 -0.30 15.81
N GLU A 148 6.92 -0.61 16.33
CA GLU A 148 7.49 0.04 17.51
C GLU A 148 8.95 0.37 17.26
N LEU A 149 9.42 1.46 17.85
CA LEU A 149 10.83 1.78 17.93
C LEU A 149 11.32 1.49 19.34
N LYS A 150 12.45 0.79 19.44
CA LYS A 150 13.14 0.41 20.68
C LYS A 150 14.58 0.95 20.66
N ASP A 151 15.24 0.87 21.79
CA ASP A 151 16.65 1.24 21.95
C ASP A 151 16.95 2.65 21.43
N GLY A 152 16.12 3.61 21.82
CA GLY A 152 16.29 5.01 21.41
C GLY A 152 16.09 5.23 19.89
N GLY A 153 15.31 4.38 19.23
CA GLY A 153 15.03 4.49 17.79
C GLY A 153 16.06 3.75 16.91
N LYS A 154 16.90 2.88 17.51
CA LYS A 154 17.89 2.08 16.76
C LYS A 154 17.35 0.71 16.32
N VAL A 155 16.29 0.23 16.96
CA VAL A 155 15.63 -1.04 16.64
C VAL A 155 14.18 -0.76 16.27
N TRP A 156 13.75 -1.25 15.13
CA TRP A 156 12.37 -1.22 14.67
C TRP A 156 11.80 -2.63 14.68
N THR A 157 10.69 -2.85 15.39
CA THR A 157 9.95 -4.10 15.38
C THR A 157 8.66 -3.94 14.60
N ARG A 158 8.37 -4.91 13.75
CA ARG A 158 7.12 -5.02 12.98
C ARG A 158 6.49 -6.36 13.28
N ARG A 159 5.45 -6.36 14.10
CA ARG A 159 4.67 -7.56 14.44
C ARG A 159 3.41 -7.57 13.62
N THR A 160 3.17 -8.65 12.87
CA THR A 160 2.01 -8.81 11.98
C THR A 160 1.24 -10.07 12.37
N TRP A 161 -0.05 -9.92 12.56
CA TRP A 161 -1.01 -11.02 12.67
C TRP A 161 -1.80 -11.07 11.38
N THR A 162 -1.82 -12.23 10.76
CA THR A 162 -2.55 -12.49 9.51
C THR A 162 -3.58 -13.57 9.75
N VAL A 163 -4.82 -13.32 9.32
CA VAL A 163 -5.89 -14.30 9.23
C VAL A 163 -6.19 -14.50 7.75
N GLN A 164 -5.96 -15.70 7.24
CA GLN A 164 -6.24 -16.05 5.86
C GLN A 164 -6.71 -17.51 5.80
N ASN A 165 -7.79 -17.78 5.08
CA ASN A 165 -8.35 -19.14 4.93
C ASN A 165 -8.56 -19.87 6.28
N ASN A 166 -9.02 -19.16 7.33
CA ASN A 166 -9.16 -19.65 8.70
C ASN A 166 -7.85 -20.05 9.41
N GLU A 167 -6.71 -19.74 8.81
CA GLU A 167 -5.41 -19.90 9.45
C GLU A 167 -4.96 -18.58 10.08
N ASN A 168 -4.43 -18.67 11.30
CA ASN A 168 -3.81 -17.57 12.01
C ASN A 168 -2.29 -17.70 11.94
N ARG A 169 -1.63 -16.65 11.51
CA ARG A 169 -0.17 -16.59 11.45
C ARG A 169 0.34 -15.33 12.12
N GLU A 170 1.37 -15.46 12.92
CA GLU A 170 2.10 -14.33 13.48
C GLU A 170 3.51 -14.26 12.89
N THR A 171 3.94 -13.06 12.55
CA THR A 171 5.29 -12.76 12.08
C THR A 171 5.85 -11.59 12.87
N LEU A 172 7.07 -11.71 13.35
CA LEU A 172 7.83 -10.62 13.95
C LEU A 172 9.06 -10.35 13.11
N LEU A 173 9.12 -9.18 12.48
CA LEU A 173 10.32 -8.69 11.82
C LEU A 173 11.02 -7.70 12.73
N VAL A 174 12.31 -7.85 12.85
CA VAL A 174 13.18 -6.94 13.61
C VAL A 174 14.19 -6.34 12.67
N PHE A 175 14.31 -5.02 12.71
CA PHE A 175 15.26 -4.27 11.88
C PHE A 175 16.18 -3.46 12.77
N LYS A 176 17.44 -3.36 12.38
CA LYS A 176 18.44 -2.49 13.01
C LYS A 176 18.71 -1.30 12.12
N LYS A 177 18.74 -0.11 12.70
CA LYS A 177 19.06 1.12 11.98
C LYS A 177 20.50 1.11 11.58
N ARG A 178 20.79 1.31 10.29
CA ARG A 178 22.14 1.44 9.78
C ARG A 178 22.70 2.78 10.24
N GLU A 179 23.83 2.75 10.92
CA GLU A 179 24.53 3.98 11.28
C GLU A 179 25.14 4.58 10.00
N THR A 180 24.68 5.77 9.61
CA THR A 180 25.39 6.55 8.60
C THR A 180 26.63 7.12 9.25
N LYS A 181 27.80 6.66 8.87
CA LYS A 181 29.06 7.36 9.24
C LYS A 181 28.89 8.78 8.79
N LYS A 182 28.93 9.75 9.73
CA LYS A 182 29.10 11.13 9.35
C LYS A 182 30.41 11.24 8.58
N PRO A 183 30.38 11.92 7.41
CA PRO A 183 31.62 12.21 6.68
C PRO A 183 32.56 13.05 7.52
#